data_24e74bd1568c57d270cf8c2e8d3a85e1
#
_entry.id   24e74bd1568c57d270cf8c2e8d3a85e1
#
_cell.length_a   1.000
_cell.length_b   1.000
_cell.length_c   1.000
_cell.angle_alpha   90.00
_cell.angle_beta   90.00
_cell.angle_gamma   90.00
#
_symmetry.space_group_name_H-M   'P 1'
#
loop_
_entity.id
_entity.type
_entity.pdbx_description
1 polymer ?
#
loop_
_entity_poly.entity_id
_entity_poly.type
_entity_poly.pdbx_seq_one_letter_code
_entity_poly.pdbx_strand_id
1 'polypeptide(L)'
;VRRILPAMLFTIILSIVAGYIYLTPSAFIETIKSSIAAIFFSSNIYFYLIEQDYWSNIALTKPLLNLWSLSIEEQYYLLLPIALVIFFKKLKNYILIFFILVFLISFFYVFFNSIKISSSSFYLLHARIWEFIPGSLLALYGDKFKFIKNIIFRNFLAIIGFLLILFCLFLFNSISMKIIFYNLIIVLGTSLI
;
A
#
# COMPACT_ATOMS: atom_id res chain seq x y z
N VAL A 1 -12.99 2.73 -6.73
CA VAL A 1 -13.85 1.65 -7.23
C VAL A 1 -14.15 1.80 -8.72
N ARG A 2 -14.88 2.85 -9.21
CA ARG A 2 -15.30 2.97 -10.62
C ARG A 2 -14.14 2.97 -11.64
N ARG A 3 -12.97 3.46 -11.27
CA ARG A 3 -11.81 3.57 -12.15
C ARG A 3 -10.95 2.30 -12.15
N ILE A 4 -10.83 1.63 -11.02
CA ILE A 4 -9.90 0.51 -10.81
C ILE A 4 -10.58 -0.83 -11.11
N LEU A 5 -11.85 -0.97 -10.73
CA LEU A 5 -12.62 -2.22 -10.82
C LEU A 5 -12.68 -2.79 -12.26
N PRO A 6 -12.89 -2.00 -13.33
CA PRO A 6 -12.91 -2.56 -14.69
C PRO A 6 -11.58 -3.18 -15.10
N ALA A 7 -10.45 -2.51 -14.80
CA ALA A 7 -9.13 -3.03 -15.11
C ALA A 7 -8.80 -4.30 -14.30
N MET A 8 -9.16 -4.31 -13.02
CA MET A 8 -9.00 -5.47 -12.15
C MET A 8 -9.81 -6.68 -12.65
N LEU A 9 -11.09 -6.49 -13.01
CA LEU A 9 -11.93 -7.55 -13.55
C LEU A 9 -11.37 -8.10 -14.87
N PHE A 10 -10.89 -7.23 -15.73
CA PHE A 10 -10.26 -7.63 -16.99
C PHE A 10 -9.01 -8.50 -16.75
N THR A 11 -8.12 -8.10 -15.83
CA THR A 11 -6.95 -8.91 -15.46
C THR A 11 -7.34 -10.24 -14.83
N ILE A 12 -8.36 -10.29 -14.00
CA ILE A 12 -8.87 -11.53 -13.41
C ILE A 12 -9.38 -12.48 -14.50
N ILE A 13 -10.20 -11.97 -15.43
CA ILE A 13 -10.75 -12.79 -16.52
C ILE A 13 -9.62 -13.34 -17.38
N LEU A 14 -8.66 -12.51 -17.80
CA LEU A 14 -7.50 -12.98 -18.57
C LEU A 14 -6.68 -14.03 -17.81
N SER A 15 -6.47 -13.84 -16.52
CA SER A 15 -5.72 -14.79 -15.69
C SER A 15 -6.45 -16.13 -15.53
N ILE A 16 -7.78 -16.12 -15.45
CA ILE A 16 -8.59 -17.36 -15.41
C ILE A 16 -8.51 -18.09 -16.75
N VAL A 17 -8.68 -17.38 -17.87
CA VAL A 17 -8.61 -17.98 -19.23
C VAL A 17 -7.22 -18.55 -19.49
N ALA A 18 -6.16 -17.79 -19.22
CA ALA A 18 -4.79 -18.27 -19.36
C ALA A 18 -4.49 -19.42 -18.38
N GLY A 19 -4.97 -19.34 -17.15
CA GLY A 19 -4.80 -20.37 -16.14
C GLY A 19 -5.46 -21.70 -16.52
N TYR A 20 -6.62 -21.65 -17.15
CA TYR A 20 -7.30 -22.85 -17.66
C TYR A 20 -6.47 -23.58 -18.73
N ILE A 21 -5.72 -22.84 -19.55
CA ILE A 21 -4.93 -23.41 -20.64
C ILE A 21 -3.55 -23.89 -20.16
N TYR A 22 -2.90 -23.15 -19.24
CA TYR A 22 -1.48 -23.34 -18.95
C TYR A 22 -1.19 -23.89 -17.56
N LEU A 23 -2.13 -23.79 -16.59
CA LEU A 23 -1.87 -24.20 -15.22
C LEU A 23 -2.28 -25.65 -14.96
N THR A 24 -1.62 -26.27 -14.00
CA THR A 24 -2.07 -27.55 -13.44
C THR A 24 -3.43 -27.39 -12.74
N PRO A 25 -4.24 -28.46 -12.62
CA PRO A 25 -5.56 -28.38 -11.98
C PRO A 25 -5.53 -27.78 -10.58
N SER A 26 -4.51 -28.12 -9.78
CA SER A 26 -4.33 -27.57 -8.41
C SER A 26 -4.03 -26.08 -8.42
N ALA A 27 -3.10 -25.62 -9.27
CA ALA A 27 -2.75 -24.22 -9.41
C ALA A 27 -3.92 -23.38 -9.99
N PHE A 28 -4.71 -23.96 -10.87
CA PHE A 28 -5.91 -23.33 -11.40
C PHE A 28 -6.97 -23.09 -10.33
N ILE A 29 -7.22 -24.07 -9.45
CA ILE A 29 -8.13 -23.92 -8.30
C ILE A 29 -7.66 -22.80 -7.37
N GLU A 30 -6.36 -22.71 -7.10
CA GLU A 30 -5.80 -21.60 -6.29
C GLU A 30 -5.99 -20.25 -6.98
N THR A 31 -5.83 -20.18 -8.31
CA THR A 31 -6.08 -18.97 -9.10
C THR A 31 -7.55 -18.54 -9.00
N ILE A 32 -8.49 -19.47 -9.05
CA ILE A 32 -9.92 -19.16 -8.86
C ILE A 32 -10.18 -18.64 -7.45
N LYS A 33 -9.63 -19.28 -6.40
CA LYS A 33 -9.77 -18.79 -5.02
C LYS A 33 -9.21 -17.39 -4.82
N SER A 34 -8.03 -17.11 -5.37
CA SER A 34 -7.44 -15.77 -5.32
C SER A 34 -8.24 -14.73 -6.12
N SER A 35 -8.87 -15.16 -7.23
CA SER A 35 -9.78 -14.30 -8.02
C SER A 35 -11.01 -13.87 -7.21
N ILE A 36 -11.63 -14.82 -6.50
CA ILE A 36 -12.77 -14.52 -5.61
C ILE A 36 -12.33 -13.55 -4.51
N ALA A 37 -11.19 -13.81 -3.87
CA ALA A 37 -10.65 -12.90 -2.86
C ALA A 37 -10.37 -11.50 -3.43
N ALA A 38 -9.89 -11.39 -4.67
CA ALA A 38 -9.64 -10.13 -5.33
C ALA A 38 -10.93 -9.32 -5.57
N ILE A 39 -12.00 -9.97 -6.03
CA ILE A 39 -13.30 -9.33 -6.26
C ILE A 39 -13.86 -8.69 -4.98
N PHE A 40 -13.61 -9.32 -3.83
CA PHE A 40 -14.00 -8.79 -2.51
C PHE A 40 -12.95 -7.90 -1.86
N PHE A 41 -11.89 -7.49 -2.59
CA PHE A 41 -10.78 -6.71 -2.06
C PHE A 41 -10.15 -7.32 -0.80
N SER A 42 -10.03 -8.64 -0.75
CA SER A 42 -9.49 -9.43 0.36
C SER A 42 -8.30 -10.30 -0.03
N SER A 43 -7.69 -10.06 -1.21
CA SER A 43 -6.53 -10.82 -1.68
C SER A 43 -5.36 -10.76 -0.70
N ASN A 44 -5.16 -9.63 -0.03
CA ASN A 44 -4.13 -9.48 0.99
C ASN A 44 -4.33 -10.44 2.17
N ILE A 45 -5.56 -10.64 2.62
CA ILE A 45 -5.90 -11.60 3.69
C ILE A 45 -5.73 -13.03 3.18
N TYR A 46 -6.19 -13.30 1.95
CA TYR A 46 -6.04 -14.61 1.32
C TYR A 46 -4.57 -15.03 1.22
N PHE A 47 -3.70 -14.17 0.70
CA PHE A 47 -2.28 -14.45 0.58
C PHE A 47 -1.57 -14.49 1.95
N TYR A 48 -1.97 -13.68 2.91
CA TYR A 48 -1.46 -13.79 4.27
C TYR A 48 -1.71 -15.17 4.90
N LEU A 49 -2.87 -15.77 4.65
CA LEU A 49 -3.23 -17.08 5.22
C LEU A 49 -2.54 -18.26 4.53
N ILE A 50 -2.21 -18.13 3.25
CA ILE A 50 -1.65 -19.22 2.42
C ILE A 50 -0.15 -19.06 2.22
N GLU A 51 0.32 -17.83 1.97
CA GLU A 51 1.71 -17.52 1.69
C GLU A 51 2.38 -17.00 2.95
N GLN A 52 3.22 -17.84 3.55
CA GLN A 52 4.05 -17.40 4.68
C GLN A 52 5.22 -16.52 4.23
N ASP A 53 5.64 -16.60 2.96
CA ASP A 53 6.75 -15.84 2.40
C ASP A 53 6.42 -15.35 0.98
N TYR A 54 6.30 -14.02 0.82
CA TYR A 54 6.05 -13.37 -0.48
C TYR A 54 7.16 -13.64 -1.50
N TRP A 55 8.39 -13.78 -1.06
CA TRP A 55 9.56 -13.97 -1.91
C TRP A 55 9.83 -15.43 -2.26
N SER A 56 8.97 -16.36 -1.81
CA SER A 56 9.11 -17.76 -2.17
C SER A 56 8.90 -17.97 -3.67
N ASN A 57 9.62 -18.95 -4.24
CA ASN A 57 9.42 -19.31 -5.65
C ASN A 57 7.99 -19.75 -5.96
N ILE A 58 7.29 -20.28 -4.97
CA ILE A 58 5.88 -20.70 -5.07
C ILE A 58 4.96 -19.48 -5.19
N ALA A 59 5.21 -18.42 -4.41
CA ALA A 59 4.44 -17.19 -4.48
C ALA A 59 4.56 -16.53 -5.86
N LEU A 60 5.77 -16.50 -6.42
CA LEU A 60 6.04 -15.89 -7.74
C LEU A 60 5.32 -16.59 -8.90
N THR A 61 4.89 -17.84 -8.73
CA THR A 61 4.13 -18.56 -9.76
C THR A 61 2.63 -18.24 -9.77
N LYS A 62 2.12 -17.43 -8.84
CA LYS A 62 0.70 -17.10 -8.70
C LYS A 62 0.32 -15.85 -9.54
N PRO A 63 -0.52 -15.99 -10.57
CA PRO A 63 -0.80 -14.90 -11.53
C PRO A 63 -1.40 -13.64 -10.90
N LEU A 64 -2.22 -13.80 -9.85
CA LEU A 64 -2.95 -12.71 -9.21
C LEU A 64 -2.31 -12.25 -7.88
N LEU A 65 -1.08 -12.68 -7.60
CA LEU A 65 -0.40 -12.34 -6.35
C LEU A 65 -0.41 -10.82 -6.11
N ASN A 66 -0.04 -10.03 -7.11
CA ASN A 66 0.10 -8.57 -6.98
C ASN A 66 -1.21 -7.82 -6.66
N LEU A 67 -2.38 -8.47 -6.78
CA LEU A 67 -3.65 -7.85 -6.38
C LEU A 67 -3.81 -7.67 -4.87
N TRP A 68 -2.90 -8.25 -4.05
CA TRP A 68 -2.89 -8.01 -2.61
C TRP A 68 -2.71 -6.53 -2.25
N SER A 69 -1.84 -5.82 -2.94
CA SER A 69 -1.60 -4.39 -2.69
C SER A 69 -2.83 -3.54 -3.06
N LEU A 70 -3.47 -3.85 -4.17
CA LEU A 70 -4.70 -3.19 -4.59
C LEU A 70 -5.83 -3.40 -3.56
N SER A 71 -5.92 -4.60 -2.97
CA SER A 71 -6.90 -4.88 -1.91
C SER A 71 -6.69 -4.01 -0.68
N ILE A 72 -5.44 -3.78 -0.27
CA ILE A 72 -5.12 -2.88 0.85
C ILE A 72 -5.53 -1.43 0.53
N GLU A 73 -5.24 -0.96 -0.69
CA GLU A 73 -5.62 0.38 -1.12
C GLU A 73 -7.15 0.59 -1.06
N GLU A 74 -7.92 -0.34 -1.60
CA GLU A 74 -9.39 -0.25 -1.62
C GLU A 74 -9.99 -0.37 -0.21
N GLN A 75 -9.42 -1.21 0.66
CA GLN A 75 -9.79 -1.25 2.08
C GLN A 75 -9.53 0.10 2.76
N TYR A 76 -8.38 0.72 2.49
CA TYR A 76 -8.08 2.05 3.01
C TYR A 76 -9.06 3.10 2.48
N TYR A 77 -9.36 3.10 1.18
CA TYR A 77 -10.31 4.04 0.56
C TYR A 77 -11.75 3.84 1.03
N LEU A 78 -12.10 2.66 1.52
CA LEU A 78 -13.38 2.41 2.19
C LEU A 78 -13.40 2.98 3.62
N LEU A 79 -12.33 2.76 4.38
CA LEU A 79 -12.25 3.17 5.79
C LEU A 79 -12.05 4.68 5.96
N LEU A 80 -11.28 5.30 5.06
CA LEU A 80 -10.94 6.73 5.15
C LEU A 80 -12.19 7.64 5.16
N PRO A 81 -13.17 7.53 4.23
CA PRO A 81 -14.38 8.36 4.27
C PRO A 81 -15.19 8.15 5.54
N ILE A 82 -15.28 6.92 6.03
CA ILE A 82 -16.01 6.60 7.28
C ILE A 82 -15.37 7.32 8.45
N ALA A 83 -14.04 7.21 8.58
CA ALA A 83 -13.30 7.93 9.60
C ALA A 83 -13.50 9.45 9.48
N LEU A 84 -13.38 10.01 8.26
CA LEU A 84 -13.56 11.44 8.02
C LEU A 84 -14.97 11.91 8.41
N VAL A 85 -16.03 11.18 8.05
CA VAL A 85 -17.42 11.55 8.42
C VAL A 85 -17.59 11.58 9.92
N ILE A 86 -17.04 10.61 10.67
CA ILE A 86 -17.12 10.57 12.14
C ILE A 86 -16.38 11.77 12.74
N PHE A 87 -15.16 12.04 12.29
CA PHE A 87 -14.35 13.12 12.83
C PHE A 87 -14.89 14.51 12.47
N PHE A 88 -15.31 14.74 11.21
CA PHE A 88 -15.86 16.04 10.81
C PHE A 88 -17.16 16.39 11.55
N LYS A 89 -18.01 15.39 11.89
CA LYS A 89 -19.25 15.64 12.60
C LYS A 89 -19.06 15.93 14.10
N LYS A 90 -18.11 15.26 14.79
CA LYS A 90 -18.03 15.27 16.24
C LYS A 90 -16.69 15.78 16.79
N LEU A 91 -15.59 15.60 16.08
CA LEU A 91 -14.24 15.71 16.61
C LEU A 91 -13.27 16.43 15.63
N LYS A 92 -13.75 17.46 14.92
CA LYS A 92 -12.98 18.15 13.87
C LYS A 92 -11.58 18.58 14.31
N ASN A 93 -11.43 19.04 15.56
CA ASN A 93 -10.15 19.51 16.08
C ASN A 93 -9.16 18.37 16.38
N TYR A 94 -9.62 17.13 16.48
CA TYR A 94 -8.79 15.96 16.81
C TYR A 94 -8.40 15.12 15.60
N ILE A 95 -8.85 15.49 14.38
CA ILE A 95 -8.61 14.72 13.18
C ILE A 95 -7.10 14.57 12.88
N LEU A 96 -6.32 15.62 13.08
CA LEU A 96 -4.87 15.59 12.89
C LEU A 96 -4.22 14.65 13.90
N ILE A 97 -4.60 14.75 15.17
CA ILE A 97 -4.08 13.90 16.24
C ILE A 97 -4.40 12.43 15.94
N PHE A 98 -5.62 12.15 15.48
CA PHE A 98 -6.02 10.80 15.09
C PHE A 98 -5.12 10.22 13.98
N PHE A 99 -4.89 10.96 12.90
CA PHE A 99 -4.03 10.49 11.82
C PHE A 99 -2.57 10.30 12.27
N ILE A 100 -2.05 11.21 13.12
CA ILE A 100 -0.71 11.06 13.68
C ILE A 100 -0.62 9.80 14.56
N LEU A 101 -1.61 9.54 15.41
CA LEU A 101 -1.63 8.35 16.26
C LEU A 101 -1.69 7.07 15.44
N VAL A 102 -2.57 7.01 14.42
CA VAL A 102 -2.67 5.84 13.52
C VAL A 102 -1.36 5.63 12.75
N PHE A 103 -0.73 6.71 12.28
CA PHE A 103 0.58 6.67 11.65
C PHE A 103 1.64 6.05 12.59
N LEU A 104 1.75 6.58 13.80
CA LEU A 104 2.76 6.13 14.78
C LEU A 104 2.53 4.67 15.17
N ILE A 105 1.29 4.28 15.48
CA ILE A 105 0.95 2.90 15.86
C ILE A 105 1.33 1.94 14.73
N SER A 106 0.92 2.23 13.50
CA SER A 106 1.22 1.39 12.33
C SER A 106 2.72 1.33 12.04
N PHE A 107 3.40 2.48 12.06
CA PHE A 107 4.84 2.57 11.82
C PHE A 107 5.66 1.79 12.86
N PHE A 108 5.39 2.00 14.14
CA PHE A 108 6.10 1.30 15.21
C PHE A 108 5.78 -0.20 15.21
N TYR A 109 4.55 -0.59 14.87
CA TYR A 109 4.23 -2.00 14.68
C TYR A 109 5.16 -2.67 13.66
N VAL A 110 5.32 -2.07 12.48
CA VAL A 110 6.20 -2.61 11.44
C VAL A 110 7.67 -2.51 11.85
N PHE A 111 8.07 -1.40 12.48
CA PHE A 111 9.44 -1.20 12.93
C PHE A 111 9.91 -2.29 13.89
N PHE A 112 9.10 -2.63 14.90
CA PHE A 112 9.44 -3.68 15.86
C PHE A 112 9.32 -5.10 15.26
N ASN A 113 8.39 -5.32 14.35
CA ASN A 113 8.22 -6.62 13.68
C ASN A 113 9.16 -6.82 12.48
N SER A 114 9.83 -5.79 11.99
CA SER A 114 10.80 -5.88 10.88
C SER A 114 12.04 -6.71 11.22
N ILE A 115 12.29 -6.98 12.50
CA ILE A 115 13.35 -7.88 12.97
C ILE A 115 13.04 -9.34 12.60
N LYS A 116 11.76 -9.70 12.62
CA LYS A 116 11.24 -10.98 12.11
C LYS A 116 10.44 -10.63 10.86
N ILE A 117 10.90 -11.05 9.68
CA ILE A 117 10.14 -10.88 8.43
C ILE A 117 8.83 -11.63 8.60
N SER A 118 7.81 -10.97 9.14
CA SER A 118 6.51 -11.59 9.33
C SER A 118 5.62 -11.25 8.14
N SER A 119 5.00 -12.26 7.57
CA SER A 119 4.01 -12.10 6.50
C SER A 119 2.89 -11.12 6.86
N SER A 120 2.56 -11.00 8.16
CA SER A 120 1.59 -10.02 8.67
C SER A 120 2.02 -8.57 8.43
N SER A 121 3.30 -8.26 8.56
CA SER A 121 3.85 -6.91 8.31
C SER A 121 3.80 -6.53 6.83
N PHE A 122 3.69 -7.51 5.95
CA PHE A 122 3.69 -7.31 4.51
C PHE A 122 2.27 -7.21 3.95
N TYR A 123 1.39 -8.15 4.29
CA TYR A 123 0.07 -8.30 3.66
C TYR A 123 -1.06 -7.53 4.35
N LEU A 124 -0.95 -7.17 5.62
CA LEU A 124 -2.10 -6.65 6.36
C LEU A 124 -2.17 -5.13 6.38
N LEU A 125 -3.39 -4.59 6.25
CA LEU A 125 -3.66 -3.15 6.19
C LEU A 125 -3.09 -2.40 7.41
N HIS A 126 -3.23 -2.92 8.63
CA HIS A 126 -2.75 -2.23 9.83
C HIS A 126 -1.23 -2.00 9.84
N ALA A 127 -0.48 -2.83 9.11
CA ALA A 127 0.96 -2.68 8.95
C ALA A 127 1.35 -1.70 7.84
N ARG A 128 0.44 -1.42 6.90
CA ARG A 128 0.71 -0.58 5.71
C ARG A 128 0.03 0.77 5.75
N ILE A 129 -0.92 0.97 6.66
CA ILE A 129 -1.74 2.18 6.71
C ILE A 129 -0.91 3.46 6.90
N TRP A 130 0.24 3.39 7.57
CA TRP A 130 1.16 4.51 7.75
C TRP A 130 1.69 5.07 6.42
N GLU A 131 1.77 4.26 5.37
CA GLU A 131 2.22 4.66 4.03
C GLU A 131 1.20 5.57 3.33
N PHE A 132 -0.10 5.40 3.62
CA PHE A 132 -1.19 6.19 3.01
C PHE A 132 -1.51 7.48 3.76
N ILE A 133 -1.19 7.54 5.06
CA ILE A 133 -1.55 8.67 5.92
C ILE A 133 -0.91 10.00 5.48
N PRO A 134 0.39 10.08 5.09
CA PRO A 134 0.97 11.33 4.63
C PRO A 134 0.23 11.93 3.43
N GLY A 135 -0.14 11.11 2.44
CA GLY A 135 -0.95 11.55 1.31
C GLY A 135 -2.33 12.09 1.73
N SER A 136 -2.98 11.41 2.69
CA SER A 136 -4.28 11.87 3.22
C SER A 136 -4.16 13.17 4.01
N LEU A 137 -3.09 13.36 4.77
CA LEU A 137 -2.81 14.62 5.48
C LEU A 137 -2.51 15.76 4.50
N LEU A 138 -1.77 15.50 3.43
CA LEU A 138 -1.54 16.48 2.38
C LEU A 138 -2.85 16.87 1.69
N ALA A 139 -3.72 15.93 1.40
CA ALA A 139 -5.04 16.22 0.83
C ALA A 139 -5.93 17.07 1.75
N LEU A 140 -5.88 16.84 3.05
CA LEU A 140 -6.70 17.55 4.04
C LEU A 140 -6.15 18.94 4.41
N TYR A 141 -4.84 19.08 4.44
CA TYR A 141 -4.16 20.28 4.95
C TYR A 141 -3.27 20.97 3.94
N GLY A 142 -3.17 20.47 2.70
CA GLY A 142 -2.31 21.02 1.64
C GLY A 142 -2.55 22.49 1.38
N ASP A 143 -3.81 22.96 1.48
CA ASP A 143 -4.12 24.38 1.36
C ASP A 143 -3.48 25.26 2.43
N LYS A 144 -3.20 24.71 3.62
CA LYS A 144 -2.49 25.41 4.68
C LYS A 144 -1.00 25.56 4.40
N PHE A 145 -0.44 24.72 3.54
CA PHE A 145 0.96 24.81 3.11
C PHE A 145 1.16 25.77 1.92
N LYS A 146 0.09 26.38 1.40
CA LYS A 146 0.18 27.45 0.36
C LYS A 146 0.92 28.70 0.81
N PHE A 147 1.29 28.83 2.10
CA PHE A 147 2.20 29.89 2.54
C PHE A 147 3.61 29.74 1.96
N ILE A 148 3.99 28.57 1.47
CA ILE A 148 5.19 28.39 0.65
C ILE A 148 4.91 28.99 -0.75
N LYS A 149 4.82 30.31 -0.82
CA LYS A 149 4.52 31.06 -2.06
C LYS A 149 5.67 31.03 -3.06
N ASN A 150 6.88 30.76 -2.58
CA ASN A 150 8.07 30.76 -3.43
C ASN A 150 8.09 29.51 -4.30
N ILE A 151 7.87 29.71 -5.61
CA ILE A 151 7.87 28.65 -6.61
C ILE A 151 9.23 27.93 -6.69
N ILE A 152 10.33 28.66 -6.46
CA ILE A 152 11.68 28.10 -6.47
C ILE A 152 11.84 27.09 -5.33
N PHE A 153 11.34 27.43 -4.13
CA PHE A 153 11.40 26.53 -2.98
C PHE A 153 10.53 25.29 -3.17
N ARG A 154 9.35 25.42 -3.77
CA ARG A 154 8.49 24.28 -4.10
C ARG A 154 9.17 23.34 -5.11
N ASN A 155 9.75 23.90 -6.18
CA ASN A 155 10.47 23.10 -7.16
C ASN A 155 11.70 22.42 -6.56
N PHE A 156 12.38 23.09 -5.64
CA PHE A 156 13.51 22.49 -4.91
C PHE A 156 13.08 21.30 -4.05
N LEU A 157 11.95 21.40 -3.32
CA LEU A 157 11.39 20.26 -2.55
C LEU A 157 11.01 19.10 -3.47
N ALA A 158 10.36 19.38 -4.61
CA ALA A 158 10.00 18.35 -5.57
C ALA A 158 11.22 17.64 -6.17
N ILE A 159 12.30 18.36 -6.45
CA ILE A 159 13.57 17.80 -6.92
C ILE A 159 14.17 16.89 -5.84
N ILE A 160 14.19 17.34 -4.58
CA ILE A 160 14.66 16.50 -3.46
C ILE A 160 13.82 15.23 -3.35
N GLY A 161 12.48 15.35 -3.40
CA GLY A 161 11.59 14.19 -3.36
C GLY A 161 11.88 13.20 -4.48
N PHE A 162 12.06 13.69 -5.69
CA PHE A 162 12.44 12.87 -6.84
C PHE A 162 13.79 12.17 -6.66
N LEU A 163 14.81 12.91 -6.18
CA LEU A 163 16.13 12.34 -5.91
C LEU A 163 16.09 11.27 -4.81
N LEU A 164 15.27 11.43 -3.78
CA LEU A 164 15.09 10.40 -2.74
C LEU A 164 14.51 9.11 -3.32
N ILE A 165 13.53 9.21 -4.23
CA ILE A 165 12.96 8.04 -4.90
C ILE A 165 14.00 7.36 -5.77
N LEU A 166 14.76 8.12 -6.58
CA LEU A 166 15.83 7.57 -7.39
C LEU A 166 16.91 6.90 -6.54
N PHE A 167 17.32 7.53 -5.45
CA PHE A 167 18.27 6.96 -4.51
C PHE A 167 17.83 5.59 -4.00
N CYS A 168 16.55 5.43 -3.63
CA CYS A 168 16.01 4.14 -3.23
C CYS A 168 16.07 3.10 -4.35
N LEU A 169 15.76 3.47 -5.60
CA LEU A 169 15.79 2.55 -6.74
C LEU A 169 17.20 2.02 -7.01
N PHE A 170 18.23 2.87 -6.90
CA PHE A 170 19.62 2.47 -7.15
C PHE A 170 20.23 1.66 -6.01
N LEU A 171 19.81 1.91 -4.76
CA LEU A 171 20.39 1.23 -3.60
C LEU A 171 19.67 -0.05 -3.19
N PHE A 172 18.52 -0.34 -3.78
CA PHE A 172 17.69 -1.48 -3.40
C PHE A 172 18.45 -2.83 -3.42
N ASN A 173 19.42 -2.99 -4.32
CA ASN A 173 20.23 -4.23 -4.47
C ASN A 173 21.54 -4.24 -3.66
N SER A 174 21.95 -3.13 -3.07
CA SER A 174 23.33 -3.00 -2.55
C SER A 174 23.46 -2.99 -1.03
N ILE A 175 22.36 -2.80 -0.30
CA ILE A 175 22.43 -2.58 1.15
C ILE A 175 21.39 -3.47 1.84
N SER A 176 21.83 -4.17 2.88
CA SER A 176 20.98 -4.95 3.81
C SER A 176 20.11 -4.06 4.72
N MET A 177 19.63 -2.91 4.20
CA MET A 177 18.69 -2.07 4.93
C MET A 177 17.33 -2.77 5.06
N LYS A 178 16.70 -2.62 6.21
CA LYS A 178 15.34 -3.12 6.44
C LYS A 178 14.39 -2.46 5.45
N ILE A 179 13.50 -3.23 4.85
CA ILE A 179 12.49 -2.78 3.86
C ILE A 179 11.72 -1.54 4.34
N ILE A 180 11.48 -1.42 5.64
CA ILE A 180 10.78 -0.28 6.24
C ILE A 180 11.49 1.07 5.96
N PHE A 181 12.82 1.11 5.95
CA PHE A 181 13.55 2.35 5.67
C PHE A 181 13.41 2.78 4.21
N TYR A 182 13.41 1.81 3.27
CA TYR A 182 13.13 2.12 1.86
C TYR A 182 11.74 2.69 1.67
N ASN A 183 10.72 2.04 2.27
CA ASN A 183 9.35 2.52 2.20
C ASN A 183 9.21 3.92 2.82
N LEU A 184 9.88 4.19 3.94
CA LEU A 184 9.86 5.50 4.59
C LEU A 184 10.47 6.58 3.69
N ILE A 185 11.61 6.32 3.04
CA ILE A 185 12.23 7.29 2.13
C ILE A 185 11.35 7.53 0.91
N ILE A 186 10.73 6.49 0.35
CA ILE A 186 9.80 6.61 -0.77
C ILE A 186 8.56 7.43 -0.38
N VAL A 187 7.97 7.15 0.78
CA VAL A 187 6.80 7.89 1.29
C VAL A 187 7.14 9.36 1.54
N LEU A 188 8.30 9.66 2.11
CA LEU A 188 8.78 11.03 2.27
C LEU A 188 9.05 11.68 0.91
N GLY A 189 9.73 10.99 0.00
CA GLY A 189 10.00 11.48 -1.35
C GLY A 189 8.72 11.84 -2.11
N THR A 190 7.73 10.95 -2.11
CA THR A 190 6.43 11.21 -2.78
C THR A 190 5.63 12.32 -2.09
N SER A 191 5.77 12.51 -0.79
CA SER A 191 5.08 13.59 -0.06
C SER A 191 5.69 14.98 -0.29
N LEU A 192 6.93 15.05 -0.79
CA LEU A 192 7.60 16.32 -1.13
C LEU A 192 7.32 16.79 -2.57
N ILE A 193 6.87 15.91 -3.45
CA ILE A 193 6.47 16.22 -4.83
C ILE A 193 5.06 16.79 -4.87
#